data_719414596a96007db55f20e4d53ce734
#
_entry.id   719414596a96007db55f20e4d53ce734
#
_cell.length_a   1.000
_cell.length_b   1.000
_cell.length_c   1.000
_cell.angle_alpha   90.00
_cell.angle_beta   90.00
_cell.angle_gamma   90.00
#
_symmetry.space_group_name_H-M   'P 1'
#
loop_
_entity.id
_entity.type
_entity.pdbx_description
1 polymer ?
#
loop_
_entity_poly.entity_id
_entity_poly.type
_entity_poly.pdbx_seq_one_letter_code
_entity_poly.pdbx_strand_id
1 'polypeptide(L)'
;MRLAYHGTPKRYFESFDSLTPYVPEPFGREGFIHTTEGREAVSITLTRYYKSSAEPWVVLYIDQDRVTSPIRYDDPAEVFPHIYGPLNRDAIVAVRDIGRAPDGTFLKPPDVASSSRGTDR
;
A
#
# COMPACT_ATOMS: atom_id res chain seq x y z
N MET A 1 2.53 -13.38 -10.25
CA MET A 1 2.65 -12.04 -9.65
C MET A 1 2.45 -12.16 -8.15
N ARG A 2 3.38 -11.64 -7.39
CA ARG A 2 3.31 -11.70 -5.93
C ARG A 2 3.00 -10.31 -5.40
N LEU A 3 1.78 -10.10 -4.91
CA LEU A 3 1.32 -8.79 -4.47
C LEU A 3 1.67 -8.51 -3.02
N ALA A 4 2.05 -7.26 -2.75
CA ALA A 4 2.11 -6.68 -1.43
C ALA A 4 1.34 -5.37 -1.47
N TYR A 5 0.87 -4.92 -0.32
CA TYR A 5 -0.02 -3.76 -0.23
C TYR A 5 0.59 -2.71 0.69
N HIS A 6 0.45 -1.45 0.30
CA HIS A 6 0.97 -0.34 1.08
C HIS A 6 -0.09 0.75 1.14
N GLY A 7 -0.50 1.14 2.34
CA GLY A 7 -1.48 2.22 2.52
C GLY A 7 -0.78 3.54 2.73
N THR A 8 -1.35 4.61 2.17
CA THR A 8 -0.79 5.96 2.30
C THR A 8 -1.91 6.98 2.14
N PRO A 9 -1.80 8.15 2.78
CA PRO A 9 -2.77 9.21 2.53
C PRO A 9 -2.80 9.56 1.05
N LYS A 10 -4.01 9.68 0.52
CA LYS A 10 -4.20 9.92 -0.91
C LYS A 10 -3.51 11.20 -1.35
N ARG A 11 -3.67 12.28 -0.57
CA ARG A 11 -3.06 13.56 -0.89
C ARG A 11 -1.54 13.48 -0.96
N TYR A 12 -0.94 12.72 -0.04
CA TYR A 12 0.51 12.56 -0.03
C TYR A 12 0.98 11.83 -1.29
N PHE A 13 0.32 10.71 -1.62
CA PHE A 13 0.70 9.94 -2.79
C PHE A 13 0.56 10.78 -4.07
N GLU A 14 -0.53 11.54 -4.16
CA GLU A 14 -0.79 12.35 -5.35
C GLU A 14 0.13 13.57 -5.46
N SER A 15 0.87 13.89 -4.40
CA SER A 15 1.85 14.98 -4.47
C SER A 15 3.08 14.61 -5.31
N PHE A 16 3.28 13.33 -5.58
CA PHE A 16 4.42 12.90 -6.40
C PHE A 16 4.07 12.98 -7.87
N ASP A 17 5.07 13.40 -8.67
CA ASP A 17 5.00 13.27 -10.11
C ASP A 17 4.87 11.79 -10.46
N SER A 18 4.07 11.47 -11.51
CA SER A 18 3.79 10.09 -11.85
C SER A 18 5.01 9.29 -12.30
N LEU A 19 6.11 9.98 -12.63
CA LEU A 19 7.35 9.33 -13.04
C LEU A 19 8.36 9.23 -11.91
N THR A 20 8.12 9.91 -10.79
CA THR A 20 9.05 9.92 -9.67
C THR A 20 8.85 8.67 -8.81
N PRO A 21 9.92 7.93 -8.49
CA PRO A 21 9.79 6.80 -7.57
C PRO A 21 9.17 7.24 -6.25
N TYR A 22 8.35 6.37 -5.69
CA TYR A 22 7.59 6.71 -4.49
C TYR A 22 8.36 6.32 -3.23
N VAL A 23 8.33 7.22 -2.23
CA VAL A 23 8.75 6.90 -0.86
C VAL A 23 7.68 7.43 0.09
N PRO A 24 7.32 6.67 1.14
CA PRO A 24 6.34 7.16 2.11
C PRO A 24 6.96 8.23 3.02
N GLU A 25 6.10 8.97 3.70
CA GLU A 25 6.55 10.07 4.56
C GLU A 25 7.57 9.61 5.61
N PRO A 26 7.36 8.48 6.32
CA PRO A 26 8.34 8.07 7.33
C PRO A 26 9.62 7.43 6.79
N PHE A 27 9.77 7.30 5.46
CA PHE A 27 10.92 6.61 4.87
C PHE A 27 12.25 7.20 5.33
N GLY A 28 12.31 8.54 5.45
CA GLY A 28 13.56 9.21 5.80
C GLY A 28 14.12 8.81 7.16
N ARG A 29 13.26 8.40 8.08
CA ARG A 29 13.70 7.99 9.41
C ARG A 29 13.66 6.49 9.62
N GLU A 30 12.90 5.74 8.80
CA GLU A 30 12.79 4.29 8.95
C GLU A 30 13.68 3.52 7.98
N GLY A 31 13.95 4.08 6.83
CA GLY A 31 14.85 3.47 5.86
C GLY A 31 14.21 2.39 4.99
N PHE A 32 12.92 2.16 5.11
CA PHE A 32 12.21 1.19 4.29
C PHE A 32 10.75 1.53 4.18
N ILE A 33 10.09 0.88 3.22
CA ILE A 33 8.66 1.04 2.98
C ILE A 33 7.95 -0.16 3.59
N HIS A 34 6.98 0.11 4.47
CA HIS A 34 6.15 -0.94 5.05
C HIS A 34 5.16 -1.46 4.02
N THR A 35 5.12 -2.77 3.82
CA THR A 35 4.07 -3.40 3.02
C THR A 35 3.52 -4.60 3.77
N THR A 36 2.38 -5.11 3.30
CA THR A 36 1.72 -6.25 3.91
C THR A 36 1.24 -7.17 2.80
N GLU A 37 1.45 -8.47 2.95
CA GLU A 37 0.85 -9.44 2.03
C GLU A 37 -0.54 -9.77 2.53
N GLY A 38 -1.53 -9.65 1.65
CA GLY A 38 -2.90 -9.96 2.00
C GLY A 38 -3.78 -8.73 2.18
N ARG A 39 -4.94 -8.75 1.53
CA ARG A 39 -5.85 -7.61 1.56
C ARG A 39 -6.47 -7.40 2.94
N GLU A 40 -6.81 -8.49 3.62
CA GLU A 40 -7.36 -8.38 4.96
C GLU A 40 -6.30 -7.92 5.95
N ALA A 41 -5.09 -8.43 5.82
CA ALA A 41 -4.00 -8.08 6.72
C ALA A 41 -3.63 -6.60 6.62
N VAL A 42 -3.67 -6.01 5.41
CA VAL A 42 -3.35 -4.59 5.29
C VAL A 42 -4.43 -3.73 5.94
N SER A 43 -5.71 -4.12 5.85
CA SER A 43 -6.76 -3.35 6.51
C SER A 43 -6.59 -3.40 8.04
N ILE A 44 -6.21 -4.54 8.58
CA ILE A 44 -5.96 -4.68 10.01
C ILE A 44 -4.79 -3.80 10.44
N THR A 45 -3.71 -3.81 9.66
CA THR A 45 -2.52 -3.01 9.97
C THR A 45 -2.83 -1.52 9.92
N LEU A 46 -3.52 -1.07 8.87
CA LEU A 46 -3.85 0.34 8.75
C LEU A 46 -4.78 0.79 9.87
N THR A 47 -5.74 -0.05 10.25
CA THR A 47 -6.64 0.27 11.36
C THR A 47 -5.86 0.43 12.65
N ARG A 48 -4.90 -0.46 12.89
CA ARG A 48 -4.10 -0.41 14.13
C ARG A 48 -3.37 0.92 14.28
N TYR A 49 -2.79 1.42 13.21
CA TYR A 49 -1.90 2.59 13.30
C TYR A 49 -2.53 3.90 12.87
N TYR A 50 -3.59 3.87 12.06
CA TYR A 50 -4.09 5.09 11.42
C TYR A 50 -5.60 5.28 11.55
N LYS A 51 -6.24 4.55 12.47
CA LYS A 51 -7.69 4.62 12.65
C LYS A 51 -8.17 6.05 12.91
N SER A 52 -7.36 6.86 13.59
CA SER A 52 -7.73 8.23 13.93
C SER A 52 -7.52 9.22 12.79
N SER A 53 -6.89 8.81 11.70
CA SER A 53 -6.70 9.70 10.55
C SER A 53 -8.03 9.92 9.85
N ALA A 54 -8.42 11.18 9.66
CA ALA A 54 -9.71 11.50 9.05
C ALA A 54 -9.61 11.71 7.54
N GLU A 55 -8.39 11.76 6.99
CA GLU A 55 -8.24 12.05 5.56
C GLU A 55 -8.40 10.78 4.72
N PRO A 56 -8.67 10.94 3.42
CA PRO A 56 -8.75 9.79 2.51
C PRO A 56 -7.41 9.09 2.34
N TRP A 57 -7.46 7.78 2.22
CA TRP A 57 -6.27 6.93 2.02
C TRP A 57 -6.44 6.11 0.76
N VAL A 58 -5.32 5.72 0.17
CA VAL A 58 -5.26 4.79 -0.94
C VAL A 58 -4.37 3.61 -0.56
N VAL A 59 -4.56 2.51 -1.25
CA VAL A 59 -3.69 1.34 -1.14
C VAL A 59 -3.00 1.14 -2.48
N LEU A 60 -1.67 1.01 -2.43
CA LEU A 60 -0.86 0.68 -3.59
C LEU A 60 -0.78 -0.83 -3.66
N TYR A 61 -1.09 -1.40 -4.83
CA TYR A 61 -0.95 -2.83 -5.09
C TYR A 61 0.38 -3.00 -5.81
N ILE A 62 1.31 -3.68 -5.16
CA ILE A 62 2.71 -3.73 -5.58
C ILE A 62 3.05 -5.16 -6.01
N ASP A 63 3.54 -5.30 -7.24
CA ASP A 63 4.08 -6.57 -7.72
C ASP A 63 5.52 -6.68 -7.23
N GLN A 64 5.75 -7.53 -6.24
CA GLN A 64 7.08 -7.67 -5.65
C GLN A 64 8.13 -8.11 -6.67
N ASP A 65 7.70 -8.86 -7.70
CA ASP A 65 8.63 -9.34 -8.72
C ASP A 65 9.20 -8.22 -9.58
N ARG A 66 8.53 -7.05 -9.58
CA ARG A 66 8.98 -5.90 -10.36
C ARG A 66 9.73 -4.86 -9.54
N VAL A 67 9.75 -5.02 -8.22
CA VAL A 67 10.41 -4.04 -7.34
C VAL A 67 11.91 -4.14 -7.55
N THR A 68 12.57 -2.99 -7.79
CA THR A 68 14.02 -2.97 -8.03
C THR A 68 14.83 -2.77 -6.76
N SER A 69 14.25 -2.20 -5.71
CA SER A 69 14.90 -2.07 -4.41
C SER A 69 14.87 -3.40 -3.66
N PRO A 70 15.82 -3.66 -2.76
CA PRO A 70 15.83 -4.91 -1.99
C PRO A 70 14.59 -5.07 -1.14
N ILE A 71 14.07 -6.28 -1.06
CA ILE A 71 12.93 -6.63 -0.22
C ILE A 71 13.39 -7.60 0.83
N ARG A 72 13.02 -7.36 2.10
CA ARG A 72 13.33 -8.26 3.20
C ARG A 72 12.09 -8.51 4.02
N TYR A 73 11.92 -9.75 4.46
CA TYR A 73 10.87 -10.12 5.41
C TYR A 73 11.51 -10.15 6.79
N ASP A 74 11.30 -9.09 7.55
CA ASP A 74 11.93 -8.93 8.85
C ASP A 74 11.09 -9.52 9.98
N ASP A 75 9.88 -10.00 9.67
CA ASP A 75 9.01 -10.62 10.66
C ASP A 75 9.02 -12.15 10.54
N PRO A 76 8.84 -12.88 11.66
CA PRO A 76 8.88 -14.35 11.61
C PRO A 76 7.78 -14.98 10.75
N ALA A 77 6.62 -14.33 10.63
CA ALA A 77 5.51 -14.86 9.84
C ALA A 77 5.67 -14.61 8.35
N GLU A 78 6.63 -13.75 7.96
CA GLU A 78 6.89 -13.40 6.56
C GLU A 78 5.65 -12.84 5.85
N VAL A 79 4.91 -11.97 6.56
CA VAL A 79 3.70 -11.32 6.05
C VAL A 79 3.95 -9.86 5.75
N PHE A 80 5.05 -9.29 6.26
CA PHE A 80 5.34 -7.86 6.16
C PHE A 80 6.66 -7.63 5.43
N PRO A 81 6.66 -7.74 4.09
CA PRO A 81 7.88 -7.43 3.36
C PRO A 81 8.19 -5.94 3.45
N HIS A 82 9.44 -5.62 3.73
CA HIS A 82 9.93 -4.25 3.79
C HIS A 82 10.78 -3.96 2.56
N ILE A 83 10.46 -2.87 1.85
CA ILE A 83 11.20 -2.48 0.66
C ILE A 83 12.25 -1.47 1.06
N TYR A 84 13.53 -1.82 0.87
CA TYR A 84 14.65 -1.00 1.34
C TYR A 84 15.16 -0.11 0.22
N GLY A 85 14.34 0.85 -0.16
CA GLY A 85 14.67 1.84 -1.18
C GLY A 85 13.41 2.39 -1.81
N PRO A 86 13.54 3.36 -2.72
CA PRO A 86 12.38 3.91 -3.40
C PRO A 86 11.65 2.86 -4.22
N LEU A 87 10.35 3.05 -4.37
CA LEU A 87 9.49 2.13 -5.11
C LEU A 87 9.35 2.62 -6.54
N ASN A 88 9.82 1.82 -7.48
CA ASN A 88 9.69 2.13 -8.90
C ASN A 88 8.22 2.04 -9.33
N ARG A 89 7.80 2.99 -10.16
CA ARG A 89 6.40 3.14 -10.53
C ARG A 89 5.82 1.94 -11.27
N ASP A 90 6.64 1.27 -12.08
CA ASP A 90 6.15 0.13 -12.85
C ASP A 90 5.89 -1.11 -11.98
N ALA A 91 6.29 -1.09 -10.71
CA ALA A 91 5.92 -2.14 -9.78
C ALA A 91 4.55 -1.90 -9.15
N ILE A 92 3.98 -0.70 -9.29
CA ILE A 92 2.65 -0.39 -8.77
C ILE A 92 1.66 -0.77 -9.87
N VAL A 93 0.93 -1.88 -9.64
CA VAL A 93 0.03 -2.39 -10.67
C VAL A 93 -1.39 -1.86 -10.51
N ALA A 94 -1.72 -1.28 -9.36
CA ALA A 94 -3.01 -0.65 -9.14
C ALA A 94 -2.92 0.28 -7.94
N VAL A 95 -3.75 1.33 -7.94
CA VAL A 95 -3.95 2.23 -6.81
C VAL A 95 -5.45 2.30 -6.59
N ARG A 96 -5.90 2.02 -5.37
CA ARG A 96 -7.33 2.00 -5.07
C ARG A 96 -7.63 2.81 -3.83
N ASP A 97 -8.73 3.55 -3.85
CA ASP A 97 -9.26 4.14 -2.64
C ASP A 97 -9.62 3.02 -1.67
N ILE A 98 -9.35 3.22 -0.39
CA ILE A 98 -9.74 2.26 0.63
C ILE A 98 -10.88 2.82 1.44
N GLY A 99 -11.94 2.01 1.64
CA GLY A 99 -13.12 2.43 2.39
C GLY A 99 -12.84 2.49 3.89
N ARG A 100 -13.65 3.30 4.57
CA ARG A 100 -13.56 3.49 6.01
C ARG A 100 -14.93 3.32 6.64
N ALA A 101 -14.97 2.63 7.77
CA ALA A 101 -16.18 2.59 8.59
C ALA A 101 -16.30 3.91 9.34
N PRO A 102 -17.52 4.21 9.89
CA PRO A 102 -17.71 5.47 10.62
C PRO A 102 -16.77 5.65 11.81
N ASP A 103 -16.29 4.55 12.42
CA ASP A 103 -15.38 4.63 13.55
C ASP A 103 -13.92 4.74 13.13
N GLY A 104 -13.63 4.79 11.82
CA GLY A 104 -12.28 4.92 11.30
C GLY A 104 -11.64 3.62 10.88
N THR A 105 -12.29 2.47 11.12
CA THR A 105 -11.75 1.17 10.70
C THR A 105 -11.55 1.16 9.20
N PHE A 106 -10.37 0.72 8.75
CA PHE A 106 -10.09 0.56 7.33
C PHE A 106 -10.72 -0.74 6.84
N LEU A 107 -11.46 -0.66 5.76
CA LEU A 107 -12.12 -1.83 5.18
C LEU A 107 -11.15 -2.58 4.30
N LYS A 108 -11.49 -3.83 3.99
CA LYS A 108 -10.66 -4.66 3.11
C LYS A 108 -10.67 -4.05 1.70
N PRO A 109 -9.49 -3.77 1.11
CA PRO A 109 -9.46 -3.25 -0.25
C PRO A 109 -9.92 -4.30 -1.25
N PRO A 110 -10.42 -3.87 -2.43
CA PRO A 110 -10.91 -4.83 -3.42
C PRO A 110 -9.79 -5.67 -4.02
N ASP A 111 -10.15 -6.83 -4.54
CA ASP A 111 -9.21 -7.64 -5.32
C ASP A 111 -8.77 -6.81 -6.54
N VAL A 112 -7.52 -6.96 -6.95
CA VAL A 112 -7.00 -6.22 -8.10
C VAL A 112 -7.83 -6.54 -9.36
N ALA A 113 -8.31 -7.74 -9.49
CA ALA A 113 -9.08 -8.15 -10.66
C ALA A 113 -10.52 -7.67 -10.63
N SER A 114 -11.04 -7.27 -9.46
CA SER A 114 -12.45 -6.90 -9.34
C SER A 114 -12.68 -5.40 -9.51
N SER A 115 -11.65 -4.69 -9.80
CA SER A 115 -11.82 -3.28 -9.91
C SER A 115 -12.51 -2.90 -11.16
N SER A 116 -13.10 -2.46 -11.40
CA SER A 116 -13.41 -1.96 -12.55
C SER A 116 -14.55 -2.11 -13.11
N ARG A 117 -14.37 -2.28 -12.90
CA ARG A 117 -14.99 -2.25 -13.30
C ARG A 117 -15.89 -1.92 -13.16
N GLY A 118 -16.01 -1.64 -13.02
CA GLY A 118 -16.60 -1.51 -12.88
C GLY A 118 -17.41 -1.77 -13.27
N THR A 119 -17.40 -2.00 -13.52
CA THR A 119 -17.93 -2.28 -13.92
C THR A 119 -18.50 -2.80 -14.50
N ASP A 120 -18.39 -2.93 -14.80
CA ASP A 120 -18.69 -3.37 -15.47
C ASP A 120 -19.38 -3.75 -15.95
N ARG A 121 -19.52 -3.81 -16.35
CA ARG A 121 -19.94 -4.11 -16.85
C ARG A 121 -20.74 -4.11 -17.08
#